data_e1715b1319119ed19647f3fff1a6b258
#
_entry.id   e1715b1319119ed19647f3fff1a6b258
#
_cell.length_a   1.000
_cell.length_b   1.000
_cell.length_c   1.000
_cell.angle_alpha   90.00
_cell.angle_beta   90.00
_cell.angle_gamma   90.00
#
_symmetry.space_group_name_H-M   'P 1'
#
loop_
_entity.id
_entity.type
_entity.pdbx_description
1 polymer ?
#
loop_
_entity_poly.entity_id
_entity_poly.type
_entity_poly.pdbx_seq_one_letter_code
_entity_poly.pdbx_strand_id
1 'polypeptide(L)'
;MKKLLILLLIIFLTINGCASWGAASAEEYFAIGMAYYDMGKFEEAEKWLNRAKMKDKTKIASEYNLGRIAFETGRYDEAAKHFEAILKKDPVNVLALKAAAYTRIRSGDIEKAAALYDRVLALVPESADDGYNYALVLFAMKKYPEAEQVLKNHEFALLDNNDVLLLYARAQKEQNKPEAIDSYDKWLSNNNDAQVRYEYAQLLEAQELYARAQDEYRLALDGISSGSVDPSRQDIRFTIARLLLIADSGSSDGVTQLQEAVNEGLTDTEKIAKLLNDERISAANKESIRAIIKQIEQAAAEAAAQVPAETAAEGEEI
;
A
#
# COMPACT_ATOMS: atom_id res chain seq x y z
N MET A 1 -24.90 17.06 -20.20
CA MET A 1 -24.58 17.42 -21.60
C MET A 1 -23.86 16.27 -22.33
N LYS A 2 -22.75 15.69 -21.83
CA LYS A 2 -22.05 14.57 -22.48
C LYS A 2 -22.92 13.33 -22.73
N LYS A 3 -23.76 12.91 -21.77
CA LYS A 3 -24.69 11.76 -21.93
C LYS A 3 -25.75 12.00 -23.01
N LEU A 4 -26.21 13.23 -23.18
CA LEU A 4 -27.18 13.59 -24.22
C LEU A 4 -26.53 13.60 -25.61
N LEU A 5 -25.27 14.05 -25.71
CA LEU A 5 -24.51 14.02 -26.96
C LEU A 5 -24.22 12.58 -27.42
N ILE A 6 -23.89 11.68 -26.46
CA ILE A 6 -23.68 10.25 -26.74
C ILE A 6 -24.98 9.59 -27.21
N LEU A 7 -26.10 9.90 -26.58
CA LEU A 7 -27.40 9.40 -26.99
C LEU A 7 -27.79 9.87 -28.40
N LEU A 8 -27.53 11.14 -28.72
CA LEU A 8 -27.74 11.69 -30.05
C LEU A 8 -26.81 11.06 -31.09
N LEU A 9 -25.56 10.73 -30.75
CA LEU A 9 -24.64 10.03 -31.65
C LEU A 9 -25.13 8.61 -31.96
N ILE A 10 -25.65 7.89 -30.99
CA ILE A 10 -26.22 6.54 -31.16
C ILE A 10 -27.47 6.63 -32.05
N ILE A 11 -28.34 7.60 -31.81
CA ILE A 11 -29.55 7.82 -32.64
C ILE A 11 -29.14 8.22 -34.06
N PHE A 12 -28.15 9.08 -34.26
CA PHE A 12 -27.67 9.47 -35.57
C PHE A 12 -27.04 8.32 -36.35
N LEU A 13 -26.31 7.42 -35.70
CA LEU A 13 -25.75 6.20 -36.28
C LEU A 13 -26.83 5.19 -36.68
N THR A 14 -27.94 5.10 -35.92
CA THR A 14 -29.04 4.22 -36.24
C THR A 14 -29.94 4.75 -37.35
N ILE A 15 -30.10 6.09 -37.50
CA ILE A 15 -30.94 6.70 -38.51
C ILE A 15 -30.26 6.77 -39.89
N ASN A 16 -28.95 6.96 -39.93
CA ASN A 16 -28.20 6.94 -41.20
C ASN A 16 -27.91 5.54 -41.74
N GLY A 17 -28.11 4.49 -40.93
CA GLY A 17 -27.94 3.08 -41.34
C GLY A 17 -29.01 2.51 -42.25
N CYS A 18 -30.05 3.26 -42.57
CA CYS A 18 -31.16 2.79 -43.48
C CYS A 18 -30.87 2.94 -44.97
N ALA A 19 -29.67 3.41 -45.37
CA ALA A 19 -29.37 3.65 -46.80
C ALA A 19 -28.48 2.59 -47.48
N SER A 20 -27.95 1.61 -46.77
CA SER A 20 -27.30 0.42 -47.36
C SER A 20 -27.46 -0.78 -46.46
N TRP A 21 -28.09 -1.84 -46.92
CA TRP A 21 -28.16 -3.15 -46.25
C TRP A 21 -26.79 -3.87 -46.38
N GLY A 22 -25.71 -3.20 -46.07
CA GLY A 22 -24.39 -3.79 -45.83
C GLY A 22 -24.22 -4.08 -44.34
N ALA A 23 -23.64 -5.21 -43.98
CA ALA A 23 -23.27 -5.48 -42.59
C ALA A 23 -22.44 -4.31 -42.05
N ALA A 24 -22.75 -3.80 -40.85
CA ALA A 24 -22.03 -2.70 -40.21
C ALA A 24 -20.51 -2.95 -40.23
N SER A 25 -19.75 -1.90 -40.42
CA SER A 25 -18.29 -1.99 -40.47
C SER A 25 -17.70 -2.36 -39.09
N ALA A 26 -16.45 -2.79 -39.09
CA ALA A 26 -15.74 -3.05 -37.85
C ALA A 26 -15.66 -1.81 -36.94
N GLU A 27 -15.43 -0.67 -37.57
CA GLU A 27 -15.34 0.63 -36.90
C GLU A 27 -16.66 1.05 -36.28
N GLU A 28 -17.78 0.81 -36.95
CA GLU A 28 -19.14 1.06 -36.43
C GLU A 28 -19.40 0.17 -35.20
N TYR A 29 -19.11 -1.13 -35.28
CA TYR A 29 -19.23 -2.02 -34.11
C TYR A 29 -18.36 -1.59 -32.96
N PHE A 30 -17.12 -1.17 -33.25
CA PHE A 30 -16.19 -0.68 -32.24
C PHE A 30 -16.71 0.61 -31.58
N ALA A 31 -17.16 1.58 -32.38
CA ALA A 31 -17.71 2.84 -31.89
C ALA A 31 -18.95 2.62 -30.98
N ILE A 32 -19.85 1.72 -31.38
CA ILE A 32 -21.02 1.35 -30.57
C ILE A 32 -20.55 0.70 -29.25
N GLY A 33 -19.61 -0.23 -29.33
CA GLY A 33 -19.04 -0.88 -28.14
C GLY A 33 -18.43 0.11 -27.15
N MET A 34 -17.64 1.09 -27.65
CA MET A 34 -17.06 2.13 -26.83
C MET A 34 -18.11 3.08 -26.24
N ALA A 35 -19.15 3.41 -26.98
CA ALA A 35 -20.25 4.22 -26.45
C ALA A 35 -20.96 3.51 -25.27
N TYR A 36 -21.18 2.21 -25.34
CA TYR A 36 -21.70 1.44 -24.22
C TYR A 36 -20.72 1.36 -23.05
N TYR A 37 -19.41 1.22 -23.34
CA TYR A 37 -18.37 1.26 -22.32
C TYR A 37 -18.41 2.58 -21.53
N ASP A 38 -18.46 3.72 -22.22
CA ASP A 38 -18.50 5.05 -21.61
C ASP A 38 -19.77 5.30 -20.77
N MET A 39 -20.83 4.54 -21.06
CA MET A 39 -22.07 4.51 -20.28
C MET A 39 -22.02 3.57 -19.07
N GLY A 40 -20.94 2.80 -18.89
CA GLY A 40 -20.82 1.76 -17.87
C GLY A 40 -21.65 0.50 -18.15
N LYS A 41 -22.17 0.34 -19.37
CA LYS A 41 -22.95 -0.84 -19.80
C LYS A 41 -22.01 -1.88 -20.38
N PHE A 42 -21.28 -2.54 -19.49
CA PHE A 42 -20.19 -3.42 -19.89
C PHE A 42 -20.62 -4.65 -20.67
N GLU A 43 -21.76 -5.26 -20.34
CA GLU A 43 -22.28 -6.43 -21.08
C GLU A 43 -22.63 -6.10 -22.54
N GLU A 44 -23.25 -4.94 -22.77
CA GLU A 44 -23.56 -4.48 -24.11
C GLU A 44 -22.29 -4.10 -24.87
N ALA A 45 -21.35 -3.44 -24.18
CA ALA A 45 -20.06 -3.09 -24.76
C ALA A 45 -19.32 -4.35 -25.24
N GLU A 46 -19.26 -5.41 -24.44
CA GLU A 46 -18.64 -6.68 -24.82
C GLU A 46 -19.26 -7.30 -26.07
N LYS A 47 -20.59 -7.30 -26.18
CA LYS A 47 -21.28 -7.83 -27.38
C LYS A 47 -20.83 -7.13 -28.65
N TRP A 48 -20.72 -5.79 -28.61
CA TRP A 48 -20.35 -5.00 -29.78
C TRP A 48 -18.86 -5.07 -30.09
N LEU A 49 -18.01 -5.04 -29.07
CA LEU A 49 -16.55 -5.18 -29.21
C LEU A 49 -16.19 -6.58 -29.72
N ASN A 50 -16.89 -7.64 -29.32
CA ASN A 50 -16.66 -8.97 -29.86
C ASN A 50 -17.05 -9.05 -31.36
N ARG A 51 -18.06 -8.33 -31.82
CA ARG A 51 -18.36 -8.21 -33.24
C ARG A 51 -17.27 -7.45 -34.01
N ALA A 52 -16.79 -6.34 -33.43
CA ALA A 52 -15.68 -5.56 -33.98
C ALA A 52 -14.38 -6.38 -34.05
N LYS A 53 -14.07 -7.18 -33.03
CA LYS A 53 -12.89 -8.05 -32.93
C LYS A 53 -12.81 -9.10 -34.04
N MET A 54 -13.93 -9.50 -34.60
CA MET A 54 -13.99 -10.45 -35.73
C MET A 54 -13.41 -9.88 -37.03
N LYS A 55 -13.11 -8.57 -37.06
CA LYS A 55 -12.53 -7.87 -38.21
C LYS A 55 -11.10 -7.48 -37.89
N ASP A 56 -10.18 -7.73 -38.80
CA ASP A 56 -8.75 -7.53 -38.53
C ASP A 56 -8.38 -6.08 -38.17
N LYS A 57 -9.02 -5.09 -38.78
CA LYS A 57 -8.71 -3.66 -38.56
C LYS A 57 -8.93 -3.18 -37.13
N THR A 58 -9.93 -3.70 -36.43
CA THR A 58 -10.27 -3.29 -35.05
C THR A 58 -9.88 -4.34 -34.02
N LYS A 59 -9.26 -5.44 -34.43
CA LYS A 59 -9.03 -6.62 -33.59
C LYS A 59 -8.22 -6.31 -32.33
N ILE A 60 -7.10 -5.60 -32.46
CA ILE A 60 -6.22 -5.26 -31.32
C ILE A 60 -6.92 -4.27 -30.39
N ALA A 61 -7.55 -3.22 -30.93
CA ALA A 61 -8.28 -2.25 -30.13
C ALA A 61 -9.48 -2.86 -29.40
N SER A 62 -10.20 -3.76 -30.05
CA SER A 62 -11.32 -4.50 -29.43
C SER A 62 -10.83 -5.44 -28.34
N GLU A 63 -9.75 -6.17 -28.59
CA GLU A 63 -9.12 -7.06 -27.63
C GLU A 63 -8.66 -6.30 -26.37
N TYR A 64 -8.03 -5.12 -26.57
CA TYR A 64 -7.61 -4.26 -25.48
C TYR A 64 -8.80 -3.78 -24.62
N ASN A 65 -9.88 -3.31 -25.25
CA ASN A 65 -11.04 -2.81 -24.52
C ASN A 65 -11.86 -3.93 -23.86
N LEU A 66 -11.91 -5.12 -24.44
CA LEU A 66 -12.47 -6.31 -23.76
C LEU A 66 -11.65 -6.64 -22.51
N GLY A 67 -10.31 -6.57 -22.58
CA GLY A 67 -9.44 -6.71 -21.41
C GLY A 67 -9.71 -5.65 -20.35
N ARG A 68 -9.93 -4.39 -20.75
CA ARG A 68 -10.31 -3.31 -19.81
C ARG A 68 -11.65 -3.59 -19.14
N ILE A 69 -12.66 -4.01 -19.87
CA ILE A 69 -13.97 -4.35 -19.29
C ILE A 69 -13.83 -5.50 -18.30
N ALA A 70 -13.11 -6.56 -18.65
CA ALA A 70 -12.86 -7.67 -17.75
C ALA A 70 -12.13 -7.21 -16.47
N PHE A 71 -11.17 -6.29 -16.60
CA PHE A 71 -10.49 -5.69 -15.46
C PHE A 71 -11.43 -4.87 -14.56
N GLU A 72 -12.21 -3.96 -15.12
CA GLU A 72 -13.17 -3.10 -14.40
C GLU A 72 -14.25 -3.93 -13.66
N THR A 73 -14.58 -5.09 -14.20
CA THR A 73 -15.55 -6.02 -13.61
C THR A 73 -14.91 -7.08 -12.70
N GLY A 74 -13.62 -6.94 -12.37
CA GLY A 74 -12.90 -7.84 -11.45
C GLY A 74 -12.51 -9.21 -12.02
N ARG A 75 -12.74 -9.44 -13.32
CA ARG A 75 -12.40 -10.68 -14.02
C ARG A 75 -10.94 -10.67 -14.49
N TYR A 76 -10.01 -10.60 -13.53
CA TYR A 76 -8.58 -10.36 -13.82
C TYR A 76 -7.92 -11.43 -14.70
N ASP A 77 -8.25 -12.71 -14.53
CA ASP A 77 -7.71 -13.77 -15.37
C ASP A 77 -8.18 -13.66 -16.82
N GLU A 78 -9.41 -13.21 -17.05
CA GLU A 78 -9.94 -12.95 -18.37
C GLU A 78 -9.27 -11.71 -18.99
N ALA A 79 -9.12 -10.64 -18.22
CA ALA A 79 -8.40 -9.44 -18.64
C ALA A 79 -6.96 -9.77 -19.09
N ALA A 80 -6.25 -10.58 -18.30
CA ALA A 80 -4.90 -11.01 -18.63
C ALA A 80 -4.85 -11.79 -19.96
N LYS A 81 -5.81 -12.68 -20.22
CA LYS A 81 -5.88 -13.43 -21.50
C LYS A 81 -6.07 -12.49 -22.71
N HIS A 82 -6.87 -11.43 -22.56
CA HIS A 82 -7.05 -10.44 -23.62
C HIS A 82 -5.76 -9.69 -23.91
N PHE A 83 -5.04 -9.22 -22.89
CA PHE A 83 -3.75 -8.53 -23.10
C PHE A 83 -2.67 -9.48 -23.64
N GLU A 84 -2.60 -10.72 -23.15
CA GLU A 84 -1.70 -11.75 -23.67
C GLU A 84 -1.99 -12.09 -25.16
N ALA A 85 -3.26 -12.05 -25.59
CA ALA A 85 -3.61 -12.24 -26.99
C ALA A 85 -3.07 -11.12 -27.91
N ILE A 86 -2.97 -9.89 -27.40
CA ILE A 86 -2.30 -8.78 -28.08
C ILE A 86 -0.80 -9.06 -28.13
N LEU A 87 -0.19 -9.40 -27.00
CA LEU A 87 1.26 -9.62 -26.87
C LEU A 87 1.77 -10.82 -27.69
N LYS A 88 0.91 -11.79 -27.99
CA LYS A 88 1.24 -12.88 -28.94
C LYS A 88 1.45 -12.37 -30.37
N LYS A 89 0.82 -11.26 -30.77
CA LYS A 89 0.92 -10.69 -32.11
C LYS A 89 1.95 -9.58 -32.18
N ASP A 90 2.00 -8.79 -31.14
CA ASP A 90 2.88 -7.64 -30.96
C ASP A 90 3.55 -7.70 -29.57
N PRO A 91 4.66 -8.44 -29.47
CA PRO A 91 5.35 -8.63 -28.18
C PRO A 91 5.90 -7.36 -27.56
N VAL A 92 6.05 -6.29 -28.33
CA VAL A 92 6.58 -4.99 -27.88
C VAL A 92 5.48 -3.94 -27.69
N ASN A 93 4.22 -4.34 -27.67
CA ASN A 93 3.10 -3.45 -27.40
C ASN A 93 3.11 -2.95 -25.95
N VAL A 94 3.69 -1.77 -25.74
CA VAL A 94 3.87 -1.17 -24.42
C VAL A 94 2.55 -1.03 -23.66
N LEU A 95 1.47 -0.62 -24.36
CA LEU A 95 0.16 -0.44 -23.72
C LEU A 95 -0.39 -1.78 -23.19
N ALA A 96 -0.27 -2.85 -23.98
CA ALA A 96 -0.71 -4.18 -23.56
C ALA A 96 0.20 -4.75 -22.44
N LEU A 97 1.52 -4.49 -22.48
CA LEU A 97 2.44 -4.86 -21.40
C LEU A 97 2.05 -4.20 -20.07
N LYS A 98 1.83 -2.90 -20.07
CA LYS A 98 1.40 -2.15 -18.87
C LYS A 98 0.07 -2.66 -18.34
N ALA A 99 -0.92 -2.83 -19.20
CA ALA A 99 -2.25 -3.33 -18.82
C ALA A 99 -2.18 -4.75 -18.24
N ALA A 100 -1.39 -5.64 -18.86
CA ALA A 100 -1.16 -6.98 -18.35
C ALA A 100 -0.44 -6.96 -16.99
N ALA A 101 0.61 -6.13 -16.83
CA ALA A 101 1.34 -6.00 -15.58
C ALA A 101 0.43 -5.54 -14.43
N TYR A 102 -0.34 -4.48 -14.66
CA TYR A 102 -1.30 -3.98 -13.67
C TYR A 102 -2.38 -5.01 -13.33
N THR A 103 -2.86 -5.75 -14.34
CA THR A 103 -3.83 -6.84 -14.14
C THR A 103 -3.24 -7.94 -13.27
N ARG A 104 -1.96 -8.29 -13.45
CA ARG A 104 -1.26 -9.29 -12.64
C ARG A 104 -1.08 -8.85 -11.19
N ILE A 105 -0.83 -7.57 -10.93
CA ILE A 105 -0.84 -7.02 -9.56
C ILE A 105 -2.21 -7.26 -8.92
N ARG A 106 -3.29 -6.92 -9.62
CA ARG A 106 -4.66 -7.04 -9.10
C ARG A 106 -5.12 -8.49 -8.90
N SER A 107 -4.56 -9.43 -9.65
CA SER A 107 -4.78 -10.88 -9.46
C SER A 107 -3.84 -11.53 -8.43
N GLY A 108 -2.90 -10.78 -7.86
CA GLY A 108 -1.92 -11.30 -6.90
C GLY A 108 -0.72 -12.02 -7.50
N ASP A 109 -0.57 -12.04 -8.83
CA ASP A 109 0.54 -12.69 -9.54
C ASP A 109 1.70 -11.70 -9.72
N ILE A 110 2.35 -11.40 -8.59
CA ILE A 110 3.36 -10.33 -8.49
C ILE A 110 4.61 -10.65 -9.32
N GLU A 111 5.01 -11.91 -9.41
CA GLU A 111 6.17 -12.34 -10.20
C GLU A 111 5.97 -12.08 -11.70
N LYS A 112 4.77 -12.38 -12.23
CA LYS A 112 4.47 -12.06 -13.64
C LYS A 112 4.35 -10.57 -13.87
N ALA A 113 3.83 -9.82 -12.90
CA ALA A 113 3.80 -8.37 -12.98
C ALA A 113 5.22 -7.80 -13.10
N ALA A 114 6.17 -8.27 -12.28
CA ALA A 114 7.57 -7.85 -12.34
C ALA A 114 8.19 -8.12 -13.72
N ALA A 115 8.01 -9.34 -14.26
CA ALA A 115 8.53 -9.69 -15.58
C ALA A 115 7.94 -8.84 -16.71
N LEU A 116 6.70 -8.40 -16.59
CA LEU A 116 6.06 -7.52 -17.56
C LEU A 116 6.57 -6.07 -17.46
N TYR A 117 6.76 -5.54 -16.24
CA TYR A 117 7.34 -4.21 -16.05
C TYR A 117 8.81 -4.14 -16.47
N ASP A 118 9.59 -5.20 -16.25
CA ASP A 118 10.96 -5.29 -16.77
C ASP A 118 10.98 -5.11 -18.30
N ARG A 119 10.05 -5.77 -19.01
CA ARG A 119 9.89 -5.61 -20.47
C ARG A 119 9.42 -4.20 -20.85
N VAL A 120 8.56 -3.57 -20.05
CA VAL A 120 8.12 -2.18 -20.28
C VAL A 120 9.34 -1.26 -20.22
N LEU A 121 10.15 -1.33 -19.16
CA LEU A 121 11.31 -0.47 -19.00
C LEU A 121 12.44 -0.76 -20.00
N ALA A 122 12.54 -1.99 -20.50
CA ALA A 122 13.45 -2.29 -21.62
C ALA A 122 13.05 -1.55 -22.92
N LEU A 123 11.76 -1.22 -23.10
CA LEU A 123 11.23 -0.51 -24.27
C LEU A 123 11.13 1.01 -24.06
N VAL A 124 10.84 1.45 -22.85
CA VAL A 124 10.64 2.86 -22.47
C VAL A 124 11.40 3.17 -21.16
N PRO A 125 12.72 3.14 -21.18
CA PRO A 125 13.55 3.24 -19.96
C PRO A 125 13.42 4.57 -19.23
N GLU A 126 12.95 5.64 -19.90
CA GLU A 126 12.74 6.97 -19.33
C GLU A 126 11.39 7.15 -18.64
N SER A 127 10.50 6.16 -18.67
CA SER A 127 9.17 6.26 -18.07
C SER A 127 9.25 6.17 -16.54
N ALA A 128 9.22 7.33 -15.88
CA ALA A 128 9.28 7.42 -14.43
C ALA A 128 8.08 6.73 -13.74
N ASP A 129 6.88 6.86 -14.30
CA ASP A 129 5.67 6.21 -13.77
C ASP A 129 5.77 4.68 -13.82
N ASP A 130 6.30 4.13 -14.92
CA ASP A 130 6.49 2.68 -15.04
C ASP A 130 7.64 2.20 -14.16
N GLY A 131 8.69 3.01 -14.00
CA GLY A 131 9.78 2.79 -13.06
C GLY A 131 9.28 2.72 -11.62
N TYR A 132 8.43 3.67 -11.22
CA TYR A 132 7.81 3.66 -9.90
C TYR A 132 6.93 2.42 -9.68
N ASN A 133 6.05 2.09 -10.63
CA ASN A 133 5.21 0.91 -10.55
C ASN A 133 6.03 -0.40 -10.47
N TYR A 134 7.11 -0.49 -11.22
CA TYR A 134 8.03 -1.63 -11.15
C TYR A 134 8.72 -1.72 -9.79
N ALA A 135 9.20 -0.59 -9.28
CA ALA A 135 9.82 -0.54 -7.95
C ALA A 135 8.85 -0.94 -6.83
N LEU A 136 7.56 -0.55 -6.90
CA LEU A 136 6.52 -1.02 -5.98
C LEU A 136 6.37 -2.55 -6.01
N VAL A 137 6.37 -3.14 -7.20
CA VAL A 137 6.30 -4.60 -7.38
C VAL A 137 7.53 -5.28 -6.79
N LEU A 138 8.72 -4.78 -7.08
CA LEU A 138 9.98 -5.30 -6.52
C LEU A 138 10.03 -5.17 -5.00
N PHE A 139 9.54 -4.04 -4.46
CA PHE A 139 9.45 -3.82 -3.02
C PHE A 139 8.51 -4.84 -2.36
N ALA A 140 7.34 -5.10 -2.95
CA ALA A 140 6.40 -6.12 -2.47
C ALA A 140 7.01 -7.54 -2.51
N MET A 141 7.91 -7.80 -3.46
CA MET A 141 8.70 -9.04 -3.54
C MET A 141 9.89 -9.06 -2.57
N LYS A 142 10.09 -8.04 -1.75
CA LYS A 142 11.25 -7.83 -0.87
C LYS A 142 12.59 -7.76 -1.63
N LYS A 143 12.57 -7.40 -2.90
CA LYS A 143 13.74 -7.16 -3.74
C LYS A 143 14.15 -5.70 -3.62
N TYR A 144 14.54 -5.31 -2.40
CA TYR A 144 14.80 -3.91 -2.06
C TYR A 144 15.98 -3.29 -2.81
N PRO A 145 17.11 -4.01 -3.06
CA PRO A 145 18.21 -3.46 -3.86
C PRO A 145 17.81 -3.15 -5.29
N GLU A 146 17.02 -4.04 -5.92
CA GLU A 146 16.54 -3.84 -7.29
C GLU A 146 15.52 -2.70 -7.35
N ALA A 147 14.60 -2.60 -6.37
CA ALA A 147 13.65 -1.50 -6.27
C ALA A 147 14.37 -0.15 -6.16
N GLU A 148 15.36 -0.05 -5.26
CA GLU A 148 16.19 1.14 -5.10
C GLU A 148 16.91 1.52 -6.40
N GLN A 149 17.49 0.54 -7.10
CA GLN A 149 18.21 0.79 -8.35
C GLN A 149 17.29 1.31 -9.46
N VAL A 150 16.08 0.76 -9.58
CA VAL A 150 15.09 1.23 -10.54
C VAL A 150 14.71 2.68 -10.24
N LEU A 151 14.44 3.02 -8.97
CA LEU A 151 14.10 4.40 -8.57
C LEU A 151 15.26 5.37 -8.80
N LYS A 152 16.49 4.94 -8.54
CA LYS A 152 17.69 5.76 -8.77
C LYS A 152 17.93 6.08 -10.25
N ASN A 153 17.56 5.18 -11.13
CA ASN A 153 17.67 5.43 -12.59
C ASN A 153 16.70 6.53 -13.06
N HIS A 154 15.68 6.88 -12.23
CA HIS A 154 14.72 7.96 -12.46
C HIS A 154 14.94 9.13 -11.49
N GLU A 155 16.18 9.55 -11.28
CA GLU A 155 16.60 10.53 -10.26
C GLU A 155 15.79 11.84 -10.29
N PHE A 156 15.39 12.32 -11.47
CA PHE A 156 14.54 13.51 -11.57
C PHE A 156 13.17 13.32 -10.87
N ALA A 157 12.60 12.12 -10.94
CA ALA A 157 11.35 11.82 -10.23
C ALA A 157 11.53 11.76 -8.71
N LEU A 158 12.73 11.42 -8.20
CA LEU A 158 13.05 11.47 -6.78
C LEU A 158 13.05 12.90 -6.21
N LEU A 159 13.27 13.91 -7.06
CA LEU A 159 13.32 15.31 -6.64
C LEU A 159 11.94 15.95 -6.56
N ASP A 160 11.03 15.54 -7.44
CA ASP A 160 9.75 16.22 -7.67
C ASP A 160 8.51 15.40 -7.24
N ASN A 161 8.69 14.11 -6.89
CA ASN A 161 7.59 13.22 -6.52
C ASN A 161 7.79 12.62 -5.13
N ASN A 162 6.95 13.04 -4.18
CA ASN A 162 7.01 12.59 -2.79
C ASN A 162 6.82 11.08 -2.64
N ASP A 163 5.96 10.45 -3.46
CA ASP A 163 5.71 9.01 -3.37
C ASP A 163 6.93 8.20 -3.82
N VAL A 164 7.62 8.66 -4.86
CA VAL A 164 8.86 8.06 -5.37
C VAL A 164 9.97 8.17 -4.32
N LEU A 165 10.14 9.35 -3.73
CA LEU A 165 11.14 9.61 -2.70
C LEU A 165 10.89 8.75 -1.44
N LEU A 166 9.63 8.61 -1.02
CA LEU A 166 9.28 7.79 0.13
C LEU A 166 9.55 6.30 -0.12
N LEU A 167 9.19 5.80 -1.30
CA LEU A 167 9.49 4.41 -1.66
C LEU A 167 11.00 4.15 -1.71
N TYR A 168 11.76 5.11 -2.21
CA TYR A 168 13.22 5.05 -2.23
C TYR A 168 13.81 4.99 -0.81
N ALA A 169 13.36 5.87 0.08
CA ALA A 169 13.77 5.88 1.49
C ALA A 169 13.42 4.55 2.20
N ARG A 170 12.23 4.02 1.95
CA ARG A 170 11.79 2.72 2.48
C ARG A 170 12.65 1.56 1.96
N ALA A 171 12.97 1.55 0.66
CA ALA A 171 13.83 0.53 0.08
C ALA A 171 15.24 0.55 0.69
N GLN A 172 15.77 1.72 0.99
CA GLN A 172 17.05 1.88 1.70
C GLN A 172 16.95 1.44 3.16
N LYS A 173 15.87 1.79 3.86
CA LYS A 173 15.61 1.37 5.25
C LYS A 173 15.60 -0.15 5.39
N GLU A 174 14.89 -0.84 4.50
CA GLU A 174 14.80 -2.31 4.52
C GLU A 174 16.14 -3.01 4.27
N GLN A 175 17.11 -2.29 3.72
CA GLN A 175 18.49 -2.74 3.53
C GLN A 175 19.43 -2.30 4.69
N ASN A 176 18.88 -1.64 5.72
CA ASN A 176 19.64 -1.03 6.81
C ASN A 176 20.73 -0.04 6.36
N LYS A 177 20.49 0.66 5.24
CA LYS A 177 21.43 1.65 4.71
C LYS A 177 21.37 2.96 5.50
N PRO A 178 22.52 3.52 5.93
CA PRO A 178 22.52 4.80 6.64
C PRO A 178 22.02 5.98 5.77
N GLU A 179 22.15 5.89 4.45
CA GLU A 179 21.67 6.89 3.48
C GLU A 179 20.15 7.05 3.50
N ALA A 180 19.42 6.08 4.04
CA ALA A 180 17.97 6.19 4.24
C ALA A 180 17.62 7.39 5.14
N ILE A 181 18.50 7.76 6.07
CA ILE A 181 18.33 8.92 6.96
C ILE A 181 18.14 10.20 6.14
N ASP A 182 19.05 10.47 5.20
CA ASP A 182 18.97 11.66 4.34
C ASP A 182 17.71 11.66 3.47
N SER A 183 17.28 10.49 3.02
CA SER A 183 16.08 10.34 2.21
C SER A 183 14.80 10.62 3.02
N TYR A 184 14.72 10.14 4.26
CA TYR A 184 13.61 10.46 5.17
C TYR A 184 13.63 11.93 5.59
N ASP A 185 14.79 12.51 5.94
CA ASP A 185 14.93 13.93 6.27
C ASP A 185 14.43 14.81 5.13
N LYS A 186 14.82 14.49 3.89
CA LYS A 186 14.36 15.20 2.70
C LYS A 186 12.84 15.10 2.52
N TRP A 187 12.26 13.92 2.69
CA TRP A 187 10.82 13.73 2.56
C TRP A 187 10.06 14.50 3.65
N LEU A 188 10.49 14.38 4.92
CA LEU A 188 9.86 15.01 6.08
C LEU A 188 10.03 16.52 6.10
N SER A 189 10.98 17.09 5.35
CA SER A 189 11.13 18.55 5.23
C SER A 189 9.92 19.22 4.58
N ASN A 190 9.17 18.50 3.75
CA ASN A 190 8.01 18.99 3.03
C ASN A 190 6.70 18.27 3.42
N ASN A 191 6.77 17.25 4.26
CA ASN A 191 5.63 16.44 4.62
C ASN A 191 5.60 16.21 6.13
N ASN A 192 4.39 16.08 6.69
CA ASN A 192 4.22 15.79 8.10
C ASN A 192 3.23 14.62 8.26
N ASP A 193 3.73 13.40 8.12
CA ASP A 193 2.97 12.16 8.27
C ASP A 193 3.47 11.39 9.47
N ALA A 194 2.59 11.11 10.43
CA ALA A 194 2.93 10.47 11.70
C ALA A 194 3.41 9.02 11.52
N GLN A 195 2.87 8.29 10.53
CA GLN A 195 3.29 6.94 10.22
C GLN A 195 4.72 6.92 9.66
N VAL A 196 5.03 7.85 8.77
CA VAL A 196 6.38 7.99 8.19
C VAL A 196 7.38 8.42 9.26
N ARG A 197 7.00 9.32 10.18
CA ARG A 197 7.85 9.66 11.34
C ARG A 197 8.14 8.46 12.23
N TYR A 198 7.13 7.62 12.46
CA TYR A 198 7.33 6.38 13.21
C TYR A 198 8.29 5.42 12.51
N GLU A 199 8.14 5.23 11.19
CA GLU A 199 9.05 4.42 10.37
C GLU A 199 10.49 4.96 10.41
N TYR A 200 10.63 6.28 10.37
CA TYR A 200 11.91 6.95 10.45
C TYR A 200 12.55 6.82 11.83
N ALA A 201 11.77 6.98 12.90
CA ALA A 201 12.25 6.79 14.27
C ALA A 201 12.79 5.37 14.49
N GLN A 202 12.15 4.36 13.91
CA GLN A 202 12.64 2.97 13.94
C GLN A 202 14.00 2.83 13.24
N LEU A 203 14.19 3.50 12.08
CA LEU A 203 15.48 3.51 11.40
C LEU A 203 16.56 4.18 12.26
N LEU A 204 16.27 5.35 12.82
CA LEU A 204 17.20 6.08 13.69
C LEU A 204 17.59 5.25 14.93
N GLU A 205 16.64 4.53 15.51
CA GLU A 205 16.88 3.62 16.62
C GLU A 205 17.80 2.46 16.21
N ALA A 206 17.56 1.85 15.05
CA ALA A 206 18.38 0.77 14.50
C ALA A 206 19.83 1.24 14.19
N GLN A 207 20.01 2.52 13.91
CA GLN A 207 21.31 3.16 13.71
C GLN A 207 21.89 3.75 15.02
N GLU A 208 21.32 3.42 16.17
CA GLU A 208 21.73 3.87 17.51
C GLU A 208 21.66 5.40 17.72
N LEU A 209 20.95 6.12 16.87
CA LEU A 209 20.73 7.56 16.97
C LEU A 209 19.54 7.86 17.92
N TYR A 210 19.65 7.37 19.16
CA TYR A 210 18.53 7.30 20.13
C TYR A 210 17.90 8.65 20.44
N ALA A 211 18.67 9.74 20.52
CA ALA A 211 18.11 11.07 20.79
C ALA A 211 17.19 11.53 19.66
N ARG A 212 17.64 11.40 18.40
CA ARG A 212 16.81 11.73 17.22
C ARG A 212 15.60 10.80 17.09
N ALA A 213 15.80 9.50 17.35
CA ALA A 213 14.71 8.53 17.35
C ALA A 213 13.60 8.93 18.32
N GLN A 214 13.99 9.36 19.52
CA GLN A 214 13.06 9.79 20.56
C GLN A 214 12.25 11.02 20.15
N ASP A 215 12.88 12.00 19.50
CA ASP A 215 12.20 13.20 19.00
C ASP A 215 11.20 12.84 17.91
N GLU A 216 11.57 11.97 16.95
CA GLU A 216 10.66 11.53 15.89
C GLU A 216 9.51 10.65 16.41
N TYR A 217 9.75 9.80 17.43
CA TYR A 217 8.67 9.05 18.08
C TYR A 217 7.68 9.99 18.81
N ARG A 218 8.14 11.08 19.43
CA ARG A 218 7.24 12.09 20.02
C ARG A 218 6.38 12.78 18.97
N LEU A 219 7.01 13.22 17.87
CA LEU A 219 6.29 13.83 16.76
C LEU A 219 5.30 12.86 16.10
N ALA A 220 5.64 11.59 15.99
CA ALA A 220 4.72 10.54 15.53
C ALA A 220 3.53 10.39 16.49
N LEU A 221 3.80 10.32 17.80
CA LEU A 221 2.78 10.18 18.83
C LEU A 221 1.74 11.30 18.79
N ASP A 222 2.20 12.53 18.54
CA ASP A 222 1.30 13.70 18.44
C ASP A 222 0.35 13.61 17.24
N GLY A 223 0.74 12.94 16.17
CA GLY A 223 -0.07 12.77 14.96
C GLY A 223 -0.88 11.48 14.91
N ILE A 224 -0.57 10.47 15.72
CA ILE A 224 -1.30 9.19 15.76
C ILE A 224 -2.58 9.32 16.56
N SER A 225 -3.70 8.90 15.99
CA SER A 225 -5.02 8.91 16.67
C SER A 225 -5.08 7.90 17.81
N SER A 226 -5.96 8.17 18.80
CA SER A 226 -6.14 7.29 19.97
C SER A 226 -6.68 5.89 19.63
N GLY A 227 -7.27 5.72 18.45
CA GLY A 227 -7.80 4.43 17.98
C GLY A 227 -6.87 3.69 17.01
N SER A 228 -5.66 4.20 16.75
CA SER A 228 -4.69 3.53 15.87
C SER A 228 -4.23 2.22 16.50
N VAL A 229 -4.16 1.17 15.66
CA VAL A 229 -3.73 -0.17 16.07
C VAL A 229 -2.25 -0.41 15.71
N ASP A 230 -1.78 0.13 14.59
CA ASP A 230 -0.42 -0.06 14.10
C ASP A 230 0.09 1.23 13.38
N PRO A 231 1.01 1.97 14.03
CA PRO A 231 1.43 1.80 15.42
C PRO A 231 0.35 2.26 16.40
N SER A 232 0.27 1.59 17.56
CA SER A 232 -0.58 2.05 18.64
C SER A 232 0.12 3.13 19.48
N ARG A 233 -0.66 4.05 20.07
CA ARG A 233 -0.09 5.11 20.91
C ARG A 233 0.65 4.54 22.11
N GLN A 234 0.10 3.51 22.76
CA GLN A 234 0.75 2.86 23.90
C GLN A 234 2.07 2.20 23.54
N ASP A 235 2.21 1.64 22.32
CA ASP A 235 3.45 1.04 21.86
C ASP A 235 4.53 2.10 21.58
N ILE A 236 4.13 3.24 20.99
CA ILE A 236 5.05 4.38 20.79
C ILE A 236 5.51 4.91 22.15
N ARG A 237 4.59 5.13 23.11
CA ARG A 237 4.96 5.58 24.46
C ARG A 237 5.86 4.59 25.17
N PHE A 238 5.59 3.29 25.06
CA PHE A 238 6.48 2.26 25.60
C PHE A 238 7.90 2.36 25.00
N THR A 239 8.00 2.62 23.69
CA THR A 239 9.31 2.78 23.03
C THR A 239 10.02 4.03 23.53
N ILE A 240 9.32 5.15 23.64
CA ILE A 240 9.87 6.39 24.23
C ILE A 240 10.33 6.14 25.67
N ALA A 241 9.50 5.47 26.50
CA ALA A 241 9.83 5.11 27.88
C ALA A 241 11.14 4.31 27.94
N ARG A 242 11.25 3.27 27.11
CA ARG A 242 12.43 2.43 27.03
C ARG A 242 13.70 3.23 26.66
N LEU A 243 13.60 4.08 25.66
CA LEU A 243 14.73 4.91 25.23
C LEU A 243 15.16 5.90 26.32
N LEU A 244 14.22 6.52 27.03
CA LEU A 244 14.51 7.41 28.18
C LEU A 244 15.18 6.67 29.33
N LEU A 245 14.65 5.51 29.72
CA LEU A 245 15.21 4.68 30.80
C LEU A 245 16.64 4.25 30.53
N ILE A 246 17.00 4.05 29.26
CA ILE A 246 18.36 3.65 28.84
C ILE A 246 19.30 4.87 28.75
N ALA A 247 18.79 6.01 28.24
CA ALA A 247 19.60 7.20 27.99
C ALA A 247 19.97 7.92 29.29
N ASP A 248 19.05 7.99 30.25
CA ASP A 248 19.27 8.63 31.57
C ASP A 248 18.74 7.75 32.71
N SER A 249 19.62 6.93 33.25
CA SER A 249 19.29 6.01 34.32
C SER A 249 18.85 6.70 35.63
N GLY A 250 19.13 7.99 35.80
CA GLY A 250 18.75 8.80 36.94
C GLY A 250 17.40 9.50 36.81
N SER A 251 16.87 9.63 35.60
CA SER A 251 15.59 10.29 35.34
C SER A 251 14.39 9.38 35.59
N SER A 252 13.33 9.96 36.15
CA SER A 252 12.01 9.30 36.26
C SER A 252 11.15 9.44 35.00
N ASP A 253 11.58 10.19 33.99
CA ASP A 253 10.78 10.50 32.81
C ASP A 253 10.38 9.24 32.04
N GLY A 254 11.29 8.26 31.93
CA GLY A 254 10.99 6.98 31.33
C GLY A 254 9.92 6.20 32.08
N VAL A 255 9.93 6.24 33.41
CA VAL A 255 8.89 5.62 34.25
C VAL A 255 7.54 6.33 34.04
N THR A 256 7.56 7.66 33.95
CA THR A 256 6.35 8.45 33.66
C THR A 256 5.75 8.08 32.32
N GLN A 257 6.55 8.00 31.27
CA GLN A 257 6.09 7.59 29.92
C GLN A 257 5.57 6.15 29.91
N LEU A 258 6.17 5.25 30.70
CA LEU A 258 5.69 3.88 30.84
C LEU A 258 4.30 3.84 31.54
N GLN A 259 4.12 4.62 32.59
CA GLN A 259 2.82 4.73 33.25
C GLN A 259 1.73 5.31 32.33
N GLU A 260 2.08 6.31 31.50
CA GLU A 260 1.17 6.85 30.50
C GLU A 260 0.82 5.81 29.42
N ALA A 261 1.77 4.96 28.99
CA ALA A 261 1.50 3.86 28.08
C ALA A 261 0.48 2.87 28.67
N VAL A 262 0.60 2.56 29.97
CA VAL A 262 -0.35 1.70 30.69
C VAL A 262 -1.73 2.37 30.77
N ASN A 263 -1.78 3.66 31.05
CA ASN A 263 -3.03 4.41 31.09
C ASN A 263 -3.73 4.48 29.70
N GLU A 264 -2.96 4.41 28.61
CA GLU A 264 -3.46 4.31 27.23
C GLU A 264 -3.75 2.87 26.79
N GLY A 265 -3.61 1.86 27.67
CA GLY A 265 -4.03 0.48 27.43
C GLY A 265 -2.91 -0.54 27.24
N LEU A 266 -1.65 -0.21 27.53
CA LEU A 266 -0.58 -1.20 27.53
C LEU A 266 -0.76 -2.17 28.72
N THR A 267 -1.06 -3.43 28.40
CA THR A 267 -1.29 -4.50 29.40
C THR A 267 -0.28 -5.66 29.30
N ASP A 268 0.61 -5.64 28.32
CA ASP A 268 1.62 -6.69 28.10
C ASP A 268 2.72 -6.61 29.15
N THR A 269 2.52 -7.32 30.27
CA THR A 269 3.48 -7.36 31.38
C THR A 269 4.78 -8.08 31.01
N GLU A 270 4.77 -9.05 30.08
CA GLU A 270 5.98 -9.73 29.60
C GLU A 270 6.89 -8.77 28.80
N LYS A 271 6.27 -7.94 27.95
CA LYS A 271 6.96 -6.88 27.20
C LYS A 271 7.61 -5.89 28.16
N ILE A 272 6.90 -5.45 29.20
CA ILE A 272 7.41 -4.51 30.20
C ILE A 272 8.53 -5.17 31.05
N ALA A 273 8.37 -6.43 31.44
CA ALA A 273 9.35 -7.15 32.25
C ALA A 273 10.72 -7.30 31.57
N LYS A 274 10.78 -7.27 30.24
CA LYS A 274 12.07 -7.29 29.51
C LYS A 274 12.97 -6.11 29.87
N LEU A 275 12.39 -4.96 30.25
CA LEU A 275 13.15 -3.79 30.72
C LEU A 275 13.98 -4.07 31.98
N LEU A 276 13.52 -5.00 32.85
CA LEU A 276 14.22 -5.34 34.09
C LEU A 276 15.55 -6.02 33.83
N ASN A 277 15.77 -6.63 32.66
CA ASN A 277 16.98 -7.30 32.26
C ASN A 277 18.04 -6.38 31.66
N ASP A 278 17.69 -5.12 31.35
CA ASP A 278 18.63 -4.16 30.78
C ASP A 278 19.50 -3.56 31.91
N GLU A 279 20.79 -3.77 31.84
CA GLU A 279 21.76 -3.31 32.87
C GLU A 279 21.89 -1.78 32.91
N ARG A 280 21.55 -1.09 31.83
CA ARG A 280 21.59 0.38 31.76
C ARG A 280 20.48 1.05 32.57
N ILE A 281 19.43 0.32 32.95
CA ILE A 281 18.31 0.84 33.74
C ILE A 281 18.67 0.76 35.23
N SER A 282 18.55 1.88 35.97
CA SER A 282 18.88 1.96 37.38
C SER A 282 18.01 1.04 38.25
N ALA A 283 18.53 0.66 39.42
CA ALA A 283 17.79 -0.15 40.39
C ALA A 283 16.49 0.53 40.85
N ALA A 284 16.49 1.87 41.01
CA ALA A 284 15.31 2.65 41.38
C ALA A 284 14.20 2.58 40.29
N ASN A 285 14.58 2.76 39.02
CA ASN A 285 13.66 2.64 37.93
C ASN A 285 13.13 1.21 37.73
N LYS A 286 13.99 0.19 37.96
CA LYS A 286 13.54 -1.22 37.95
C LYS A 286 12.49 -1.50 39.04
N GLU A 287 12.62 -0.89 40.22
CA GLU A 287 11.61 -1.02 41.28
C GLU A 287 10.30 -0.38 40.87
N SER A 288 10.33 0.80 40.29
CA SER A 288 9.13 1.45 39.74
C SER A 288 8.47 0.63 38.63
N ILE A 289 9.25 0.01 37.73
CA ILE A 289 8.74 -0.88 36.68
C ILE A 289 8.04 -2.11 37.28
N ARG A 290 8.61 -2.73 38.35
CA ARG A 290 7.95 -3.83 39.06
C ARG A 290 6.61 -3.41 39.67
N ALA A 291 6.55 -2.18 40.25
CA ALA A 291 5.31 -1.65 40.79
C ALA A 291 4.23 -1.49 39.71
N ILE A 292 4.62 -1.00 38.52
CA ILE A 292 3.71 -0.87 37.37
C ILE A 292 3.19 -2.25 36.89
N ILE A 293 4.08 -3.25 36.77
CA ILE A 293 3.68 -4.63 36.41
C ILE A 293 2.65 -5.15 37.41
N LYS A 294 2.91 -5.02 38.71
CA LYS A 294 2.01 -5.44 39.77
C LYS A 294 0.64 -4.74 39.69
N GLN A 295 0.63 -3.44 39.37
CA GLN A 295 -0.61 -2.68 39.16
C GLN A 295 -1.44 -3.27 38.01
N ILE A 296 -0.83 -3.60 36.88
CA ILE A 296 -1.51 -4.23 35.74
C ILE A 296 -2.11 -5.59 36.12
N GLU A 297 -1.32 -6.44 36.80
CA GLU A 297 -1.75 -7.76 37.24
C GLU A 297 -2.92 -7.69 38.23
N GLN A 298 -2.90 -6.73 39.17
CA GLN A 298 -3.99 -6.49 40.11
C GLN A 298 -5.28 -6.04 39.37
N ALA A 299 -5.17 -5.08 38.46
CA ALA A 299 -6.30 -4.61 37.66
C ALA A 299 -6.92 -5.73 36.80
N ALA A 300 -6.09 -6.60 36.23
CA ALA A 300 -6.56 -7.76 35.49
C ALA A 300 -7.29 -8.78 36.36
N ALA A 301 -6.79 -9.04 37.58
CA ALA A 301 -7.41 -9.94 38.55
C ALA A 301 -8.76 -9.40 39.05
N GLU A 302 -8.86 -8.09 39.34
CA GLU A 302 -10.08 -7.43 39.72
C GLU A 302 -11.15 -7.47 38.62
N ALA A 303 -10.75 -7.21 37.35
CA ALA A 303 -11.63 -7.31 36.20
C ALA A 303 -12.17 -8.76 36.00
N ALA A 304 -11.31 -9.77 36.17
CA ALA A 304 -11.71 -11.17 36.08
C ALA A 304 -12.70 -11.58 37.19
N ALA A 305 -12.52 -11.03 38.40
CA ALA A 305 -13.42 -11.28 39.53
C ALA A 305 -14.82 -10.63 39.38
N GLN A 306 -14.96 -9.60 38.55
CA GLN A 306 -16.19 -8.88 38.28
C GLN A 306 -17.03 -9.46 37.12
N VAL A 307 -16.54 -10.46 36.38
CA VAL A 307 -17.31 -11.16 35.34
C VAL A 307 -18.30 -12.11 36.05
N PRO A 308 -19.64 -11.88 36.00
CA PRO A 308 -20.61 -12.77 36.66
C PRO A 308 -20.52 -14.17 36.04
N ALA A 309 -20.67 -15.22 36.86
CA ALA A 309 -20.68 -16.64 36.47
C ALA A 309 -21.92 -17.05 35.63
N GLU A 310 -22.57 -16.13 34.94
CA GLU A 310 -23.88 -16.31 34.28
C GLU A 310 -23.81 -16.85 32.82
N THR A 311 -22.60 -17.07 32.28
CA THR A 311 -22.48 -17.60 30.90
C THR A 311 -22.04 -19.07 30.80
N ALA A 312 -21.95 -19.80 31.94
CA ALA A 312 -21.59 -21.22 31.95
C ALA A 312 -22.79 -22.19 32.02
N ALA A 313 -24.04 -21.71 32.02
CA ALA A 313 -25.24 -22.55 32.25
C ALA A 313 -26.18 -22.71 31.03
N GLU A 314 -25.83 -22.20 29.84
CA GLU A 314 -26.65 -22.39 28.61
C GLU A 314 -25.98 -23.27 27.56
N GLY A 315 -25.23 -24.30 27.96
CA GLY A 315 -24.54 -25.22 27.07
C GLY A 315 -24.86 -26.71 27.26
N GLU A 316 -25.81 -27.04 28.14
CA GLU A 316 -26.29 -28.41 28.32
C GLU A 316 -27.82 -28.52 28.33
N GLU A 317 -28.44 -28.34 27.16
CA GLU A 317 -29.75 -28.92 26.80
C GLU A 317 -30.00 -28.57 25.32
N ILE A 318 -29.63 -29.48 24.42
CA ILE A 318 -30.44 -30.07 23.33
C ILE A 318 -29.54 -31.04 22.57
#